data_31a7670e8442ee892dcfbcf5cabb671b
#
_entry.id   31a7670e8442ee892dcfbcf5cabb671b
#
_cell.length_a   1.000
_cell.length_b   1.000
_cell.length_c   1.000
_cell.angle_alpha   90.00
_cell.angle_beta   90.00
_cell.angle_gamma   90.00
#
_symmetry.space_group_name_H-M   'P 1'
#
loop_
_entity.id
_entity.type
_entity.pdbx_description
1 polymer ?
#
loop_
_entity_poly.entity_id
_entity_poly.type
_entity_poly.pdbx_seq_one_letter_code
_entity_poly.pdbx_strand_id
1 'polypeptide(L)'
;SAITAGSIVVMSHTIGVALVDIAATTGTGAVAIEGVFSGIPKVTAAVFVQGEKLLWDSSVSKFDDSAAVAASGDILGACVAWVAGTSSDTTCTIKLTPGNATIT
;
A
#
# COMPACT_ATOMS: atom_id res chain seq x y z
N SER A 1 -6.62 -15.66 -5.70
CA SER A 1 -6.07 -16.21 -4.46
C SER A 1 -6.73 -15.61 -3.24
N ALA A 2 -6.64 -16.30 -2.12
CA ALA A 2 -7.18 -15.81 -0.86
C ALA A 2 -6.46 -14.54 -0.39
N ILE A 3 -7.19 -13.69 0.31
CA ILE A 3 -6.68 -12.45 0.86
C ILE A 3 -6.79 -12.53 2.39
N THR A 4 -5.69 -12.22 3.07
CA THR A 4 -5.64 -12.21 4.54
C THR A 4 -6.02 -10.82 5.05
N ALA A 5 -6.73 -10.74 6.16
CA ALA A 5 -7.06 -9.47 6.81
C ALA A 5 -5.78 -8.65 7.07
N GLY A 6 -5.83 -7.36 6.80
CA GLY A 6 -4.67 -6.46 6.91
C GLY A 6 -3.81 -6.38 5.65
N SER A 7 -4.07 -7.21 4.64
CA SER A 7 -3.32 -7.20 3.39
C SER A 7 -3.75 -6.04 2.49
N ILE A 8 -2.81 -5.57 1.68
CA ILE A 8 -3.11 -4.58 0.64
C ILE A 8 -3.89 -5.25 -0.49
N VAL A 9 -4.96 -4.60 -0.91
CA VAL A 9 -5.79 -5.03 -2.03
C VAL A 9 -5.70 -3.97 -3.12
N VAL A 10 -5.23 -4.37 -4.31
CA VAL A 10 -5.16 -3.47 -5.46
C VAL A 10 -6.42 -3.64 -6.30
N MET A 11 -7.19 -2.56 -6.42
CA MET A 11 -8.45 -2.54 -7.17
C MET A 11 -8.32 -1.54 -8.31
N SER A 12 -7.63 -1.93 -9.40
CA SER A 12 -7.35 -1.05 -10.52
C SER A 12 -6.54 0.18 -10.08
N HIS A 13 -7.13 1.37 -10.05
CA HIS A 13 -6.46 2.61 -9.65
C HIS A 13 -6.57 2.91 -8.15
N THR A 14 -7.17 2.03 -7.38
CA THR A 14 -7.39 2.24 -5.94
C THR A 14 -6.70 1.14 -5.15
N ILE A 15 -6.08 1.52 -4.05
CA ILE A 15 -5.53 0.57 -3.08
C ILE A 15 -6.39 0.61 -1.82
N GLY A 16 -6.70 -0.56 -1.30
CA GLY A 16 -7.41 -0.69 -0.03
C GLY A 16 -6.71 -1.67 0.89
N VAL A 17 -7.25 -1.83 2.09
CA VAL A 17 -6.77 -2.78 3.10
C VAL A 17 -7.92 -3.72 3.45
N ALA A 18 -7.70 -5.02 3.34
CA ALA A 18 -8.70 -6.01 3.69
C ALA A 18 -8.97 -5.97 5.19
N LEU A 19 -10.24 -5.88 5.57
CA LEU A 19 -10.66 -5.86 6.98
C LEU A 19 -10.94 -7.27 7.52
N VAL A 20 -11.14 -8.23 6.63
CA VAL A 20 -11.43 -9.63 6.96
C VAL A 20 -10.68 -10.52 5.97
N ASP A 21 -10.54 -11.80 6.32
CA ASP A 21 -10.04 -12.79 5.37
C ASP A 21 -11.05 -13.01 4.26
N ILE A 22 -10.57 -13.06 3.02
CA ILE A 22 -11.42 -13.26 1.85
C ILE A 22 -10.96 -14.53 1.14
N ALA A 23 -11.88 -15.49 1.00
CA ALA A 23 -11.57 -16.76 0.33
C ALA A 23 -11.33 -16.55 -1.16
N ALA A 24 -10.47 -17.36 -1.75
CA ALA A 24 -10.19 -17.32 -3.19
C ALA A 24 -11.47 -17.68 -3.98
N THR A 25 -11.62 -17.07 -5.13
CA THR A 25 -12.64 -17.30 -6.17
C THR A 25 -14.09 -17.03 -5.77
N THR A 26 -14.53 -17.45 -4.58
CA THR A 26 -15.93 -17.33 -4.15
C THR A 26 -16.11 -16.38 -2.97
N GLY A 27 -15.01 -15.94 -2.36
CA GLY A 27 -15.07 -15.10 -1.18
C GLY A 27 -15.42 -13.65 -1.49
N THR A 28 -16.15 -13.05 -0.57
CA THR A 28 -16.40 -11.62 -0.55
C THR A 28 -16.01 -11.11 0.83
N GLY A 29 -15.66 -9.81 0.92
CA GLY A 29 -15.27 -9.25 2.20
C GLY A 29 -15.15 -7.75 2.14
N ALA A 30 -15.08 -7.13 3.32
CA ALA A 30 -14.96 -5.70 3.46
C ALA A 30 -13.51 -5.26 3.22
N VAL A 31 -13.34 -4.20 2.43
CA VAL A 31 -12.06 -3.57 2.14
C VAL A 31 -12.17 -2.10 2.53
N ALA A 32 -11.25 -1.62 3.38
CA ALA A 32 -11.17 -0.20 3.71
C ALA A 32 -10.48 0.55 2.57
N ILE A 33 -11.07 1.66 2.14
CA ILE A 33 -10.48 2.54 1.12
C ILE A 33 -10.07 3.88 1.72
N GLU A 34 -10.33 4.11 2.99
CA GLU A 34 -9.90 5.28 3.75
C GLU A 34 -9.44 4.84 5.12
N GLY A 35 -8.57 5.61 5.74
CA GLY A 35 -8.10 5.37 7.10
C GLY A 35 -6.59 5.25 7.21
N VAL A 36 -6.14 5.04 8.43
CA VAL A 36 -4.71 4.89 8.77
C VAL A 36 -4.47 3.45 9.19
N PHE A 37 -3.48 2.81 8.60
CA PHE A 37 -3.17 1.40 8.86
C PHE A 37 -1.68 1.22 9.12
N SER A 38 -1.33 0.41 10.10
CA SER A 38 0.05 0.03 10.44
C SER A 38 0.36 -1.38 9.99
N GLY A 39 1.63 -1.78 10.11
CA GLY A 39 2.05 -3.13 9.74
C GLY A 39 2.01 -3.42 8.25
N ILE A 40 2.05 -2.39 7.41
CA ILE A 40 1.99 -2.51 5.96
C ILE A 40 3.39 -2.78 5.41
N PRO A 41 3.57 -3.74 4.49
CA PRO A 41 4.90 -4.07 3.95
C PRO A 41 5.61 -2.86 3.32
N LYS A 42 6.88 -2.69 3.65
CA LYS A 42 7.73 -1.60 3.20
C LYS A 42 9.04 -2.15 2.65
N VAL A 43 9.54 -1.56 1.56
CA VAL A 43 10.90 -1.83 1.08
C VAL A 43 11.89 -1.36 2.15
N THR A 44 12.73 -2.26 2.66
CA THR A 44 13.54 -2.01 3.85
C THR A 44 14.44 -0.80 3.72
N ALA A 45 15.08 -0.60 2.58
CA ALA A 45 16.00 0.52 2.37
C ALA A 45 15.30 1.87 2.16
N ALA A 46 13.99 1.89 1.96
CA ALA A 46 13.26 3.13 1.71
C ALA A 46 13.11 3.95 2.99
N VAL A 47 13.26 5.26 2.87
CA VAL A 47 13.08 6.22 3.97
C VAL A 47 11.88 7.08 3.65
N PHE A 48 10.92 7.13 4.56
CA PHE A 48 9.69 7.90 4.39
C PHE A 48 9.68 9.13 5.28
N VAL A 49 9.16 10.22 4.74
CA VAL A 49 8.82 11.44 5.49
C VAL A 49 7.30 11.43 5.68
N GLN A 50 6.83 11.89 6.84
CA GLN A 50 5.38 11.98 7.10
C GLN A 50 4.70 12.81 6.00
N GLY A 51 3.63 12.26 5.43
CA GLY A 51 2.86 12.91 4.36
C GLY A 51 3.39 12.67 2.95
N GLU A 52 4.50 11.95 2.81
CA GLU A 52 5.06 11.62 1.51
C GLU A 52 4.19 10.63 0.76
N LYS A 53 3.98 10.86 -0.54
CA LYS A 53 3.29 9.89 -1.40
C LYS A 53 4.14 8.64 -1.53
N LEU A 54 3.54 7.48 -1.32
CA LEU A 54 4.24 6.20 -1.41
C LEU A 54 3.98 5.53 -2.74
N LEU A 55 5.00 4.84 -3.25
CA LEU A 55 4.92 4.04 -4.46
C LEU A 55 4.65 2.58 -4.09
N TRP A 56 3.53 2.03 -4.55
CA TRP A 56 3.28 0.60 -4.44
C TRP A 56 4.06 -0.12 -5.53
N ASP A 57 5.09 -0.85 -5.12
CA ASP A 57 5.91 -1.64 -6.02
C ASP A 57 5.26 -3.02 -6.20
N SER A 58 4.57 -3.19 -7.32
CA SER A 58 3.82 -4.41 -7.59
C SER A 58 4.69 -5.65 -7.76
N SER A 59 5.97 -5.47 -8.11
CA SER A 59 6.88 -6.60 -8.30
C SER A 59 7.26 -7.29 -6.99
N VAL A 60 7.26 -6.54 -5.88
CA VAL A 60 7.61 -7.07 -4.55
C VAL A 60 6.46 -6.95 -3.55
N SER A 61 5.34 -6.36 -3.93
CA SER A 61 4.16 -6.13 -3.07
C SER A 61 4.51 -5.39 -1.79
N LYS A 62 5.25 -4.29 -1.93
CA LYS A 62 5.69 -3.43 -0.83
C LYS A 62 5.66 -1.99 -1.26
N PHE A 63 5.57 -1.09 -0.29
CA PHE A 63 5.67 0.35 -0.55
C PHE A 63 7.12 0.82 -0.55
N ASP A 64 7.44 1.66 -1.53
CA ASP A 64 8.72 2.35 -1.67
C ASP A 64 8.49 3.86 -1.56
N ASP A 65 9.56 4.64 -1.47
CA ASP A 65 9.47 6.10 -1.34
C ASP A 65 9.06 6.77 -2.67
N SER A 66 8.74 8.07 -2.60
CA SER A 66 8.28 8.81 -3.76
C SER A 66 9.37 9.04 -4.82
N ALA A 67 10.64 8.87 -4.46
CA ALA A 67 11.76 9.01 -5.37
C ALA A 67 12.06 7.71 -6.16
N ALA A 68 11.43 6.60 -5.80
CA ALA A 68 11.64 5.33 -6.50
C ALA A 68 11.16 5.43 -7.95
N VAL A 69 11.89 4.77 -8.85
CA VAL A 69 11.51 4.72 -10.27
C VAL A 69 10.37 3.71 -10.43
N ALA A 70 9.22 4.20 -10.90
CA ALA A 70 8.06 3.36 -11.11
C ALA A 70 8.24 2.46 -12.34
N ALA A 71 7.93 1.18 -12.17
CA ALA A 71 7.86 0.21 -13.27
C ALA A 71 6.40 -0.01 -13.67
N SER A 72 6.19 -0.69 -14.80
CA SER A 72 4.83 -0.96 -15.27
C SER A 72 4.00 -1.70 -14.21
N GLY A 73 2.83 -1.17 -13.90
CA GLY A 73 1.94 -1.70 -12.88
C GLY A 73 2.10 -1.09 -11.50
N ASP A 74 3.13 -0.27 -11.27
CA ASP A 74 3.32 0.41 -9.99
C ASP A 74 2.32 1.55 -9.83
N ILE A 75 1.94 1.82 -8.58
CA ILE A 75 0.92 2.83 -8.25
C ILE A 75 1.51 3.84 -7.29
N LEU A 76 1.53 5.11 -7.69
CA LEU A 76 2.00 6.22 -6.87
C LEU A 76 0.82 7.03 -6.35
N GLY A 77 0.85 7.39 -5.07
CA GLY A 77 -0.09 8.36 -4.50
C GLY A 77 -1.40 7.77 -4.02
N ALA A 78 -1.58 6.43 -4.06
CA ALA A 78 -2.77 5.80 -3.50
C ALA A 78 -2.80 5.89 -1.97
N CYS A 79 -1.66 6.13 -1.35
CA CYS A 79 -1.54 6.41 0.08
C CYS A 79 -0.32 7.28 0.35
N VAL A 80 -0.27 7.82 1.56
CA VAL A 80 0.89 8.60 2.04
C VAL A 80 1.44 7.94 3.31
N ALA A 81 2.71 8.19 3.60
CA ALA A 81 3.30 7.77 4.87
C ALA A 81 2.69 8.62 5.99
N TRP A 82 2.00 7.98 6.93
CA TRP A 82 1.43 8.69 8.07
C TRP A 82 2.46 8.88 9.17
N VAL A 83 3.39 7.94 9.29
CA VAL A 83 4.51 8.01 10.23
C VAL A 83 5.79 7.89 9.41
N ALA A 84 6.81 8.68 9.77
CA ALA A 84 8.11 8.60 9.10
C ALA A 84 8.69 7.19 9.23
N GLY A 85 9.26 6.69 8.14
CA GLY A 85 9.88 5.37 8.09
C GLY A 85 11.40 5.48 7.95
N THR A 86 12.12 4.55 8.57
CA THR A 86 13.58 4.50 8.50
C THR A 86 14.06 3.39 7.57
N SER A 87 15.34 3.43 7.19
CA SER A 87 15.95 2.43 6.31
C SER A 87 16.07 1.03 6.94
N SER A 88 15.76 0.89 8.22
CA SER A 88 15.76 -0.40 8.91
C SER A 88 14.36 -0.98 9.12
N ASP A 89 13.30 -0.22 8.85
CA ASP A 89 11.93 -0.68 9.01
C ASP A 89 11.53 -1.63 7.88
N THR A 90 10.80 -2.68 8.20
CA THR A 90 10.23 -3.61 7.22
C THR A 90 8.74 -3.38 7.01
N THR A 91 8.12 -2.57 7.86
CA THR A 91 6.71 -2.20 7.77
C THR A 91 6.56 -0.70 7.92
N CYS A 92 5.40 -0.18 7.52
CA CYS A 92 5.10 1.24 7.61
C CYS A 92 3.65 1.46 8.05
N THR A 93 3.37 2.70 8.45
CA THR A 93 2.02 3.17 8.74
C THR A 93 1.60 4.11 7.63
N ILE A 94 0.47 3.84 7.02
CA ILE A 94 -0.03 4.58 5.86
C ILE A 94 -1.39 5.20 6.13
N LYS A 95 -1.70 6.27 5.40
CA LYS A 95 -3.06 6.80 5.29
C LYS A 95 -3.48 6.69 3.83
N LEU A 96 -4.60 6.02 3.58
CA LEU A 96 -5.13 5.87 2.24
C LEU A 96 -5.65 7.22 1.71
N THR A 97 -5.37 7.50 0.44
CA THR A 97 -5.78 8.74 -0.24
C THR A 97 -6.47 8.38 -1.56
N PRO A 98 -7.71 7.88 -1.51
CA PRO A 98 -8.42 7.47 -2.71
C PRO A 98 -8.60 8.64 -3.67
N GLY A 99 -8.48 8.36 -4.97
CA GLY A 99 -8.60 9.36 -6.02
C GLY A 99 -7.28 10.05 -6.38
N ASN A 100 -6.19 9.77 -5.70
CA ASN A 100 -4.89 10.42 -5.95
C ASN A 100 -3.85 9.50 -6.60
N ALA A 101 -4.24 8.29 -6.96
CA ALA A 101 -3.30 7.30 -7.50
C ALA A 101 -2.94 7.59 -8.96
N THR A 102 -1.66 7.39 -9.30
CA THR A 102 -1.18 7.38 -10.67
C THR A 102 -0.56 6.02 -10.95
N ILE A 103 -1.01 5.36 -12.02
CA ILE A 103 -0.48 4.06 -12.45
C ILE A 103 0.53 4.26 -13.56
N THR A 104 1.64 3.59 -13.44
CA THR A 104 2.69 3.60 -14.46
C THR A 104 2.49 2.52 -15.51
#